data_96e1bdd92c93c65da44463639054e3c4
#
_entry.id   96e1bdd92c93c65da44463639054e3c4
#
_cell.length_a   1.000
_cell.length_b   1.000
_cell.length_c   1.000
_cell.angle_alpha   90.00
_cell.angle_beta   90.00
_cell.angle_gamma   90.00
#
_symmetry.space_group_name_H-M   'P 1'
#
loop_
_entity.id
_entity.type
_entity.pdbx_description
1 polymer ?
#
loop_
_entity_poly.entity_id
_entity_poly.type
_entity_poly.pdbx_seq_one_letter_code
_entity_poly.pdbx_strand_id
1 'polypeptide(L)'
;MNNDENWENEIDWSKRTAVVGGPIFYDFVRTQAIPALDEGLRQMAAAKAESERKLQRWGAIAERAANLSDCFAALTGEADFMRMVHDFDEGTKAMFEGESIPSIGAWLIIGKRLTDAMKNGSTVPTKYEDELNSVNREIAAATAVRNILRSFVSASDNDYRLRCAPERFRTRVFRDLSQDFGDIVSAASRIDLDDLPATVNGVTDALKVIIDVSRKMQGICRRAKKDIKRHGGRFWSKLDEWNAMRSAV
;
A
#
# COMPACT_ATOMS: atom_id res chain seq x y z
N MET A 1 5.52 -37.25 24.64
CA MET A 1 5.49 -36.04 23.81
C MET A 1 4.43 -36.30 22.74
N ASN A 2 3.35 -35.52 22.75
CA ASN A 2 2.14 -35.82 21.97
C ASN A 2 2.37 -35.59 20.50
N ASN A 3 2.23 -36.68 19.71
CA ASN A 3 2.19 -36.68 18.23
C ASN A 3 0.97 -35.94 17.66
N ASP A 4 0.18 -35.32 18.52
CA ASP A 4 -1.14 -34.79 18.23
C ASP A 4 -1.13 -33.37 17.65
N GLU A 5 0.01 -32.65 17.66
CA GLU A 5 0.10 -31.28 17.13
C GLU A 5 0.44 -31.23 15.64
N ASN A 6 0.68 -32.36 15.01
CA ASN A 6 1.24 -32.45 13.65
C ASN A 6 0.20 -32.75 12.56
N TRP A 7 -1.10 -32.69 12.89
CA TRP A 7 -2.18 -32.99 11.93
C TRP A 7 -2.16 -32.08 10.69
N GLU A 8 -1.59 -30.88 10.82
CA GLU A 8 -1.47 -29.93 9.70
C GLU A 8 -0.52 -30.43 8.60
N ASN A 9 0.46 -31.27 8.96
CA ASN A 9 1.39 -31.89 8.00
C ASN A 9 0.74 -33.04 7.22
N GLU A 10 -0.37 -33.58 7.69
CA GLU A 10 -1.13 -34.63 7.02
C GLU A 10 -2.11 -34.12 5.99
N ILE A 11 -2.29 -32.78 5.92
CA ILE A 11 -3.23 -32.13 4.98
C ILE A 11 -2.68 -32.21 3.56
N ASP A 12 -3.45 -32.82 2.67
CA ASP A 12 -3.19 -32.78 1.24
C ASP A 12 -3.61 -31.41 0.65
N TRP A 13 -2.70 -30.46 0.69
CA TRP A 13 -2.94 -29.08 0.22
C TRP A 13 -3.26 -28.99 -1.28
N SER A 14 -3.00 -30.03 -2.07
CA SER A 14 -3.36 -30.07 -3.48
C SER A 14 -4.86 -30.14 -3.71
N LYS A 15 -5.60 -30.67 -2.72
CA LYS A 15 -7.07 -30.81 -2.76
C LYS A 15 -7.83 -29.60 -2.22
N ARG A 16 -7.13 -28.53 -1.78
CA ARG A 16 -7.80 -27.35 -1.31
C ARG A 16 -8.56 -26.67 -2.44
N THR A 17 -9.69 -26.05 -2.07
CA THR A 17 -10.48 -25.21 -2.96
C THR A 17 -10.53 -23.80 -2.39
N ALA A 18 -10.45 -22.79 -3.25
CA ALA A 18 -10.64 -21.41 -2.83
C ALA A 18 -12.09 -21.19 -2.36
N VAL A 19 -12.27 -20.23 -1.46
CA VAL A 19 -13.61 -19.80 -1.00
C VAL A 19 -14.44 -19.26 -2.16
N VAL A 20 -13.81 -18.64 -3.15
CA VAL A 20 -14.45 -18.05 -4.32
C VAL A 20 -13.76 -18.54 -5.59
N GLY A 21 -14.54 -18.90 -6.60
CA GLY A 21 -14.04 -19.24 -7.93
C GLY A 21 -13.32 -20.61 -8.03
N GLY A 22 -13.13 -21.29 -6.92
CA GLY A 22 -12.45 -22.58 -6.87
C GLY A 22 -10.92 -22.50 -7.05
N PRO A 23 -10.26 -23.63 -7.36
CA PRO A 23 -8.80 -23.74 -7.40
C PRO A 23 -8.15 -22.79 -8.41
N ILE A 24 -8.75 -22.62 -9.59
CA ILE A 24 -8.22 -21.76 -10.67
C ILE A 24 -8.13 -20.31 -10.21
N PHE A 25 -9.18 -19.80 -9.55
CA PHE A 25 -9.19 -18.44 -9.05
C PHE A 25 -8.18 -18.22 -7.91
N TYR A 26 -8.09 -19.17 -6.99
CA TYR A 26 -7.10 -19.16 -5.92
C TYR A 26 -5.66 -19.14 -6.49
N ASP A 27 -5.36 -20.00 -7.46
CA ASP A 27 -4.04 -20.06 -8.08
C ASP A 27 -3.72 -18.78 -8.85
N PHE A 28 -4.68 -18.19 -9.57
CA PHE A 28 -4.52 -16.89 -10.20
C PHE A 28 -4.15 -15.81 -9.18
N VAL A 29 -4.89 -15.71 -8.08
CA VAL A 29 -4.59 -14.70 -7.04
C VAL A 29 -3.21 -14.91 -6.45
N ARG A 30 -2.85 -16.14 -6.12
CA ARG A 30 -1.59 -16.49 -5.47
C ARG A 30 -0.37 -16.34 -6.38
N THR A 31 -0.48 -16.81 -7.63
CA THR A 31 0.69 -16.96 -8.53
C THR A 31 0.86 -15.80 -9.51
N GLN A 32 -0.18 -15.02 -9.75
CA GLN A 32 -0.17 -13.93 -10.72
C GLN A 32 -0.49 -12.57 -10.07
N ALA A 33 -1.66 -12.42 -9.43
CA ALA A 33 -2.11 -11.12 -8.95
C ALA A 33 -1.24 -10.56 -7.81
N ILE A 34 -0.91 -11.35 -6.80
CA ILE A 34 -0.05 -10.90 -5.70
C ILE A 34 1.37 -10.58 -6.18
N PRO A 35 2.07 -11.44 -6.96
CA PRO A 35 3.38 -11.10 -7.49
C PRO A 35 3.39 -9.86 -8.38
N ALA A 36 2.36 -9.65 -9.21
CA ALA A 36 2.24 -8.45 -10.04
C ALA A 36 2.13 -7.17 -9.18
N LEU A 37 1.35 -7.21 -8.09
CA LEU A 37 1.25 -6.10 -7.14
C LEU A 37 2.54 -5.88 -6.36
N ASP A 38 3.24 -6.95 -5.96
CA ASP A 38 4.53 -6.82 -5.27
C ASP A 38 5.60 -6.20 -6.19
N GLU A 39 5.58 -6.51 -7.49
CA GLU A 39 6.44 -5.85 -8.49
C GLU A 39 6.06 -4.39 -8.69
N GLY A 40 4.78 -4.09 -8.88
CA GLY A 40 4.28 -2.72 -9.00
C GLY A 40 4.65 -1.86 -7.79
N LEU A 41 4.53 -2.40 -6.57
CA LEU A 41 4.94 -1.72 -5.34
C LEU A 41 6.44 -1.44 -5.28
N ARG A 42 7.30 -2.34 -5.80
CA ARG A 42 8.74 -2.09 -5.89
C ARG A 42 9.06 -0.94 -6.85
N GLN A 43 8.38 -0.89 -8.00
CA GLN A 43 8.53 0.19 -8.97
C GLN A 43 8.05 1.54 -8.41
N MET A 44 6.90 1.55 -7.71
CA MET A 44 6.40 2.75 -7.04
C MET A 44 7.32 3.22 -5.91
N ALA A 45 7.94 2.31 -5.16
CA ALA A 45 8.92 2.66 -4.13
C ALA A 45 10.16 3.32 -4.74
N ALA A 46 10.63 2.86 -5.90
CA ALA A 46 11.71 3.52 -6.63
C ALA A 46 11.31 4.91 -7.13
N ALA A 47 10.11 5.05 -7.69
CA ALA A 47 9.58 6.36 -8.12
C ALA A 47 9.42 7.33 -6.93
N LYS A 48 8.97 6.83 -5.78
CA LYS A 48 8.90 7.61 -4.54
C LYS A 48 10.26 8.12 -4.12
N ALA A 49 11.27 7.25 -4.06
CA ALA A 49 12.65 7.64 -3.69
C ALA A 49 13.22 8.69 -4.66
N GLU A 50 12.90 8.60 -5.95
CA GLU A 50 13.28 9.61 -6.94
C GLU A 50 12.57 10.94 -6.71
N SER A 51 11.26 10.92 -6.44
CA SER A 51 10.50 12.14 -6.13
C SER A 51 10.96 12.80 -4.84
N GLU A 52 11.28 12.02 -3.80
CA GLU A 52 11.86 12.54 -2.55
C GLU A 52 13.22 13.20 -2.79
N ARG A 53 14.06 12.61 -3.62
CA ARG A 53 15.37 13.17 -3.99
C ARG A 53 15.22 14.48 -4.77
N LYS A 54 14.26 14.54 -5.71
CA LYS A 54 13.94 15.77 -6.44
C LYS A 54 13.42 16.87 -5.52
N LEU A 55 12.54 16.53 -4.59
CA LEU A 55 12.01 17.49 -3.61
C LEU A 55 13.10 18.02 -2.69
N GLN A 56 13.97 17.14 -2.17
CA GLN A 56 15.10 17.55 -1.33
C GLN A 56 16.07 18.47 -2.09
N ARG A 57 16.39 18.09 -3.33
CA ARG A 57 17.25 18.92 -4.21
C ARG A 57 16.62 20.28 -4.47
N TRP A 58 15.31 20.33 -4.75
CA TRP A 58 14.57 21.58 -4.93
C TRP A 58 14.58 22.45 -3.68
N GLY A 59 14.41 21.87 -2.50
CA GLY A 59 14.50 22.60 -1.23
C GLY A 59 15.85 23.30 -1.06
N ALA A 60 16.94 22.58 -1.31
CA ALA A 60 18.29 23.13 -1.26
C ALA A 60 18.54 24.24 -2.32
N ILE A 61 17.99 24.07 -3.52
CA ILE A 61 18.03 25.09 -4.58
C ILE A 61 17.25 26.33 -4.16
N ALA A 62 16.06 26.17 -3.57
CA ALA A 62 15.21 27.26 -3.13
C ALA A 62 15.85 28.08 -2.00
N GLU A 63 16.45 27.40 -1.01
CA GLU A 63 17.19 28.03 0.07
C GLU A 63 18.38 28.83 -0.46
N ARG A 64 19.14 28.25 -1.38
CA ARG A 64 20.28 28.92 -1.99
C ARG A 64 19.86 30.16 -2.81
N ALA A 65 18.76 30.06 -3.57
CA ALA A 65 18.21 31.17 -4.33
C ALA A 65 17.71 32.32 -3.42
N ALA A 66 17.11 32.01 -2.29
CA ALA A 66 16.69 33.00 -1.31
C ALA A 66 17.91 33.73 -0.70
N ASN A 67 18.92 32.97 -0.28
CA ASN A 67 20.17 33.54 0.25
C ASN A 67 20.88 34.40 -0.76
N LEU A 68 20.91 34.03 -2.05
CA LEU A 68 21.46 34.83 -3.11
C LEU A 68 20.74 36.16 -3.28
N SER A 69 19.41 36.14 -3.22
CA SER A 69 18.58 37.37 -3.30
C SER A 69 18.87 38.36 -2.15
N ASP A 70 19.04 37.82 -0.94
CA ASP A 70 19.35 38.66 0.24
C ASP A 70 20.78 39.21 0.16
N CYS A 71 21.76 38.40 -0.25
CA CYS A 71 23.14 38.85 -0.50
C CYS A 71 23.19 39.93 -1.58
N PHE A 72 22.44 39.74 -2.67
CA PHE A 72 22.38 40.75 -3.76
C PHE A 72 21.85 42.08 -3.29
N ALA A 73 20.84 42.06 -2.42
CA ALA A 73 20.26 43.31 -1.85
C ALA A 73 21.24 44.04 -0.92
N ALA A 74 22.23 43.35 -0.35
CA ALA A 74 23.22 43.88 0.55
C ALA A 74 24.54 44.34 -0.15
N LEU A 75 24.68 44.15 -1.48
CA LEU A 75 25.90 44.48 -2.23
C LEU A 75 26.13 45.99 -2.31
N THR A 76 27.36 46.39 -2.01
CA THR A 76 27.80 47.76 -2.03
C THR A 76 28.81 48.09 -3.15
N GLY A 77 29.29 47.08 -3.91
CA GLY A 77 30.29 47.27 -4.94
C GLY A 77 30.48 46.08 -5.89
N GLU A 78 31.17 46.35 -7.01
CA GLU A 78 31.41 45.37 -8.09
C GLU A 78 32.26 44.16 -7.63
N ALA A 79 33.24 44.38 -6.75
CA ALA A 79 34.10 43.30 -6.25
C ALA A 79 33.33 42.29 -5.39
N ASP A 80 32.37 42.75 -4.59
CA ASP A 80 31.48 41.88 -3.79
C ASP A 80 30.53 41.10 -4.70
N PHE A 81 30.02 41.73 -5.75
CA PHE A 81 29.19 41.07 -6.75
C PHE A 81 29.96 39.93 -7.45
N MET A 82 31.19 40.16 -7.92
CA MET A 82 31.99 39.14 -8.60
C MET A 82 32.35 37.95 -7.66
N ARG A 83 32.63 38.22 -6.40
CA ARG A 83 32.87 37.15 -5.39
C ARG A 83 31.61 36.33 -5.16
N MET A 84 30.48 36.97 -4.98
CA MET A 84 29.20 36.31 -4.80
C MET A 84 28.84 35.42 -6.00
N VAL A 85 29.05 35.90 -7.24
CA VAL A 85 28.82 35.11 -8.46
C VAL A 85 29.71 33.87 -8.49
N HIS A 86 30.98 34.03 -8.16
CA HIS A 86 31.95 32.91 -8.13
C HIS A 86 31.55 31.86 -7.09
N ASP A 87 31.28 32.27 -5.85
CA ASP A 87 30.88 31.35 -4.76
C ASP A 87 29.56 30.66 -5.06
N PHE A 88 28.62 31.36 -5.71
CA PHE A 88 27.37 30.79 -6.14
C PHE A 88 27.58 29.73 -7.23
N ASP A 89 28.39 30.00 -8.27
CA ASP A 89 28.64 29.07 -9.37
C ASP A 89 29.29 27.79 -8.88
N GLU A 90 30.33 27.89 -8.05
CA GLU A 90 31.04 26.71 -7.52
C GLU A 90 30.11 25.83 -6.64
N GLY A 91 29.33 26.46 -5.77
CA GLY A 91 28.41 25.72 -4.93
C GLY A 91 27.22 25.15 -5.70
N THR A 92 26.84 25.76 -6.84
CA THR A 92 25.70 25.33 -7.65
C THR A 92 26.07 24.21 -8.60
N LYS A 93 27.27 24.21 -9.17
CA LYS A 93 27.79 23.11 -10.01
C LYS A 93 27.66 21.75 -9.34
N ALA A 94 27.98 21.68 -8.04
CA ALA A 94 27.86 20.45 -7.26
C ALA A 94 26.40 19.93 -7.12
N MET A 95 25.40 20.79 -7.29
CA MET A 95 23.98 20.45 -7.15
C MET A 95 23.35 19.97 -8.46
N PHE A 96 23.95 20.31 -9.61
CA PHE A 96 23.40 20.04 -10.94
C PHE A 96 24.29 19.06 -11.72
N GLU A 97 24.45 17.86 -11.24
CA GLU A 97 25.20 16.81 -11.92
C GLU A 97 24.71 16.58 -13.37
N GLY A 98 25.35 17.30 -14.33
CA GLY A 98 25.08 17.12 -15.76
C GLY A 98 23.83 17.80 -16.33
N GLU A 99 23.09 18.58 -15.54
CA GLU A 99 21.93 19.37 -16.02
C GLU A 99 22.32 20.83 -16.32
N SER A 100 21.51 21.49 -17.17
CA SER A 100 21.68 22.94 -17.44
C SER A 100 21.47 23.77 -16.18
N ILE A 101 22.50 24.52 -15.79
CA ILE A 101 22.42 25.46 -14.66
C ILE A 101 21.70 26.73 -15.12
N PRO A 102 20.62 27.17 -14.42
CA PRO A 102 19.97 28.43 -14.74
C PRO A 102 20.95 29.61 -14.62
N SER A 103 20.77 30.62 -15.46
CA SER A 103 21.55 31.86 -15.35
C SER A 103 21.36 32.51 -13.98
N ILE A 104 22.35 33.28 -13.54
CA ILE A 104 22.26 34.03 -12.26
C ILE A 104 21.04 34.96 -12.23
N GLY A 105 20.66 35.54 -13.37
CA GLY A 105 19.43 36.34 -13.48
C GLY A 105 18.16 35.53 -13.19
N ALA A 106 18.09 34.30 -13.71
CA ALA A 106 16.97 33.41 -13.40
C ALA A 106 16.93 33.04 -11.92
N TRP A 107 18.09 32.76 -11.30
CA TRP A 107 18.21 32.52 -9.87
C TRP A 107 17.72 33.67 -9.00
N LEU A 108 18.07 34.92 -9.36
CA LEU A 108 17.62 36.12 -8.65
C LEU A 108 16.09 36.27 -8.71
N ILE A 109 15.47 36.00 -9.87
CA ILE A 109 14.02 36.02 -10.02
C ILE A 109 13.36 34.93 -9.15
N ILE A 110 13.90 33.71 -9.15
CA ILE A 110 13.42 32.59 -8.32
C ILE A 110 13.56 32.96 -6.84
N GLY A 111 14.74 33.42 -6.41
CA GLY A 111 15.01 33.82 -5.04
C GLY A 111 14.06 34.92 -4.54
N LYS A 112 13.84 35.96 -5.35
CA LYS A 112 12.88 37.05 -5.00
C LYS A 112 11.46 36.50 -4.82
N ARG A 113 10.97 35.65 -5.74
CA ARG A 113 9.64 35.03 -5.63
C ARG A 113 9.48 34.18 -4.40
N LEU A 114 10.52 33.42 -4.05
CA LEU A 114 10.53 32.56 -2.86
C LEU A 114 10.55 33.41 -1.58
N THR A 115 11.38 34.43 -1.52
CA THR A 115 11.45 35.33 -0.37
C THR A 115 10.11 36.09 -0.17
N ASP A 116 9.48 36.56 -1.25
CA ASP A 116 8.18 37.21 -1.18
C ASP A 116 7.08 36.25 -0.72
N ALA A 117 7.09 35.00 -1.19
CA ALA A 117 6.15 33.97 -0.75
C ALA A 117 6.34 33.61 0.75
N MET A 118 7.57 33.45 1.21
CA MET A 118 7.88 33.20 2.63
C MET A 118 7.45 34.34 3.54
N LYS A 119 7.69 35.63 3.13
CA LYS A 119 7.25 36.79 3.87
C LYS A 119 5.73 36.90 3.99
N ASN A 120 5.01 36.37 3.01
CA ASN A 120 3.54 36.35 2.99
C ASN A 120 2.96 35.08 3.66
N GLY A 121 3.79 34.26 4.29
CA GLY A 121 3.34 33.01 4.94
C GLY A 121 2.82 31.94 3.97
N SER A 122 3.12 32.08 2.69
CA SER A 122 2.73 31.14 1.66
C SER A 122 3.82 30.08 1.49
N THR A 123 3.46 28.81 1.57
CA THR A 123 4.28 27.72 1.04
C THR A 123 4.12 27.72 -0.48
N VAL A 124 5.23 27.73 -1.23
CA VAL A 124 5.17 27.54 -2.67
C VAL A 124 4.97 26.04 -2.90
N PRO A 125 3.76 25.60 -3.35
CA PRO A 125 3.55 24.20 -3.70
C PRO A 125 4.52 23.87 -4.81
N THR A 126 5.35 22.87 -4.60
CA THR A 126 6.25 22.42 -5.64
C THR A 126 5.56 21.29 -6.41
N LYS A 127 5.75 21.31 -7.73
CA LYS A 127 5.35 20.19 -8.60
C LYS A 127 5.78 18.83 -8.01
N TYR A 128 6.92 18.78 -7.33
CA TYR A 128 7.46 17.56 -6.72
C TYR A 128 6.73 17.10 -5.48
N GLU A 129 6.10 18.01 -4.72
CA GLU A 129 5.22 17.64 -3.59
C GLU A 129 3.95 16.98 -4.10
N ASP A 130 3.37 17.49 -5.18
CA ASP A 130 2.18 16.89 -5.79
C ASP A 130 2.50 15.52 -6.39
N GLU A 131 3.65 15.37 -7.06
CA GLU A 131 4.14 14.09 -7.58
C GLU A 131 4.34 13.08 -6.44
N LEU A 132 4.99 13.48 -5.34
CA LEU A 132 5.22 12.62 -4.17
C LEU A 132 3.90 12.22 -3.50
N ASN A 133 2.97 13.15 -3.35
CA ASN A 133 1.65 12.89 -2.79
C ASN A 133 0.84 11.93 -3.67
N SER A 134 0.94 12.03 -4.99
CA SER A 134 0.31 11.09 -5.92
C SER A 134 0.88 9.69 -5.76
N VAL A 135 2.21 9.55 -5.80
CA VAL A 135 2.89 8.24 -5.62
C VAL A 135 2.56 7.62 -4.27
N ASN A 136 2.51 8.41 -3.20
CA ASN A 136 2.14 7.91 -1.86
C ASN A 136 0.70 7.37 -1.83
N ARG A 137 -0.25 8.03 -2.50
CA ARG A 137 -1.64 7.54 -2.62
C ARG A 137 -1.71 6.22 -3.39
N GLU A 138 -0.98 6.12 -4.50
CA GLU A 138 -0.92 4.89 -5.30
C GLU A 138 -0.31 3.72 -4.51
N ILE A 139 0.78 3.96 -3.76
CA ILE A 139 1.40 2.95 -2.88
C ILE A 139 0.39 2.49 -1.81
N ALA A 140 -0.33 3.42 -1.20
CA ALA A 140 -1.33 3.09 -0.18
C ALA A 140 -2.46 2.23 -0.77
N ALA A 141 -3.00 2.59 -1.94
CA ALA A 141 -4.04 1.84 -2.63
C ALA A 141 -3.56 0.43 -3.04
N ALA A 142 -2.41 0.32 -3.70
CA ALA A 142 -1.84 -0.97 -4.10
C ALA A 142 -1.53 -1.87 -2.91
N THR A 143 -1.03 -1.29 -1.80
CA THR A 143 -0.79 -2.03 -0.55
C THR A 143 -2.08 -2.56 0.05
N ALA A 144 -3.14 -1.76 0.07
CA ALA A 144 -4.45 -2.19 0.57
C ALA A 144 -5.03 -3.33 -0.27
N VAL A 145 -4.98 -3.22 -1.60
CA VAL A 145 -5.39 -4.30 -2.52
C VAL A 145 -4.58 -5.57 -2.28
N ARG A 146 -3.26 -5.48 -2.23
CA ARG A 146 -2.39 -6.64 -1.94
C ARG A 146 -2.76 -7.32 -0.62
N ASN A 147 -3.05 -6.55 0.42
CA ASN A 147 -3.44 -7.09 1.72
C ASN A 147 -4.77 -7.84 1.64
N ILE A 148 -5.75 -7.33 0.90
CA ILE A 148 -7.01 -8.04 0.64
C ILE A 148 -6.75 -9.37 -0.06
N LEU A 149 -5.92 -9.40 -1.10
CA LEU A 149 -5.62 -10.63 -1.82
C LEU A 149 -4.87 -11.64 -0.95
N ARG A 150 -3.94 -11.20 -0.11
CA ARG A 150 -3.24 -12.06 0.86
C ARG A 150 -4.18 -12.64 1.91
N SER A 151 -5.08 -11.82 2.46
CA SER A 151 -6.10 -12.29 3.40
C SER A 151 -7.08 -13.27 2.72
N PHE A 152 -7.39 -13.09 1.44
CA PHE A 152 -8.19 -14.06 0.67
C PHE A 152 -7.48 -15.42 0.53
N VAL A 153 -6.18 -15.42 0.24
CA VAL A 153 -5.37 -16.66 0.20
C VAL A 153 -5.37 -17.34 1.57
N SER A 154 -5.11 -16.58 2.64
CA SER A 154 -5.15 -17.07 4.02
C SER A 154 -6.53 -17.61 4.40
N ALA A 155 -7.61 -16.91 4.07
CA ALA A 155 -8.98 -17.37 4.31
C ALA A 155 -9.29 -18.66 3.56
N SER A 156 -8.82 -18.80 2.32
CA SER A 156 -9.00 -20.03 1.52
C SER A 156 -8.24 -21.22 2.12
N ASP A 157 -7.01 -21.01 2.59
CA ASP A 157 -6.22 -22.02 3.27
C ASP A 157 -6.86 -22.40 4.62
N ASN A 158 -7.30 -21.42 5.42
CA ASN A 158 -7.98 -21.66 6.68
C ASN A 158 -9.36 -22.33 6.51
N ASP A 159 -10.06 -22.06 5.41
CA ASP A 159 -11.27 -22.79 5.04
C ASP A 159 -11.01 -24.28 4.85
N TYR A 160 -9.96 -24.62 4.14
CA TYR A 160 -9.57 -26.01 3.92
C TYR A 160 -9.06 -26.66 5.21
N ARG A 161 -8.21 -25.97 5.98
CA ARG A 161 -7.78 -26.43 7.32
C ARG A 161 -8.95 -26.73 8.24
N LEU A 162 -9.97 -25.85 8.26
CA LEU A 162 -11.16 -26.06 9.10
C LEU A 162 -11.89 -27.38 8.76
N ARG A 163 -11.98 -27.73 7.49
CA ARG A 163 -12.59 -29.01 7.05
C ARG A 163 -11.76 -30.22 7.45
N CYS A 164 -10.44 -30.13 7.39
CA CYS A 164 -9.52 -31.20 7.73
C CYS A 164 -9.22 -31.30 9.23
N ALA A 165 -9.41 -30.24 9.99
CA ALA A 165 -9.00 -30.16 11.38
C ALA A 165 -9.78 -31.13 12.28
N PRO A 166 -9.10 -31.88 13.18
CA PRO A 166 -9.74 -32.60 14.27
C PRO A 166 -10.58 -31.65 15.14
N GLU A 167 -11.67 -32.16 15.73
CA GLU A 167 -12.65 -31.34 16.46
C GLU A 167 -12.02 -30.42 17.52
N ARG A 168 -11.03 -30.91 18.25
CA ARG A 168 -10.30 -30.16 19.28
C ARG A 168 -9.55 -28.91 18.76
N PHE A 169 -9.19 -28.87 17.45
CA PHE A 169 -8.47 -27.77 16.83
C PHE A 169 -9.38 -26.84 16.04
N ARG A 170 -10.61 -27.25 15.70
CA ARG A 170 -11.53 -26.48 14.85
C ARG A 170 -11.82 -25.08 15.36
N THR A 171 -11.95 -24.89 16.68
CA THR A 171 -12.17 -23.57 17.26
C THR A 171 -11.03 -22.60 16.95
N ARG A 172 -9.78 -23.09 16.99
CA ARG A 172 -8.58 -22.30 16.65
C ARG A 172 -8.59 -21.90 15.18
N VAL A 173 -8.74 -22.87 14.30
CA VAL A 173 -8.77 -22.65 12.84
C VAL A 173 -9.94 -21.75 12.44
N PHE A 174 -11.12 -21.95 13.05
CA PHE A 174 -12.27 -21.09 12.81
C PHE A 174 -12.02 -19.63 13.24
N ARG A 175 -11.33 -19.42 14.35
CA ARG A 175 -10.94 -18.08 14.79
C ARG A 175 -10.07 -17.39 13.74
N ASP A 176 -9.07 -18.11 13.20
CA ASP A 176 -8.14 -17.60 12.19
C ASP A 176 -8.91 -17.27 10.90
N LEU A 177 -9.77 -18.16 10.42
CA LEU A 177 -10.65 -17.93 9.26
C LEU A 177 -11.55 -16.69 9.46
N SER A 178 -12.16 -16.55 10.64
CA SER A 178 -13.02 -15.40 10.98
C SER A 178 -12.24 -14.10 11.02
N GLN A 179 -10.96 -14.13 11.41
CA GLN A 179 -10.07 -12.97 11.41
C GLN A 179 -9.76 -12.54 9.98
N ASP A 180 -9.35 -13.47 9.12
CA ASP A 180 -9.02 -13.18 7.72
C ASP A 180 -10.17 -12.49 6.98
N PHE A 181 -11.41 -12.96 7.15
CA PHE A 181 -12.59 -12.29 6.58
C PHE A 181 -12.83 -10.91 7.18
N GLY A 182 -12.56 -10.74 8.47
CA GLY A 182 -12.62 -9.44 9.15
C GLY A 182 -11.61 -8.45 8.59
N ASP A 183 -10.40 -8.91 8.34
CA ASP A 183 -9.31 -8.10 7.79
C ASP A 183 -9.60 -7.66 6.35
N ILE A 184 -10.16 -8.57 5.52
CA ILE A 184 -10.61 -8.24 4.15
C ILE A 184 -11.66 -7.11 4.20
N VAL A 185 -12.70 -7.26 5.03
CA VAL A 185 -13.77 -6.26 5.12
C VAL A 185 -13.25 -4.93 5.67
N SER A 186 -12.35 -4.96 6.65
CA SER A 186 -11.73 -3.75 7.21
C SER A 186 -10.83 -3.05 6.22
N ALA A 187 -10.04 -3.79 5.44
CA ALA A 187 -9.22 -3.22 4.40
C ALA A 187 -10.07 -2.62 3.27
N ALA A 188 -11.14 -3.33 2.85
CA ALA A 188 -12.04 -2.87 1.80
C ALA A 188 -12.76 -1.55 2.13
N SER A 189 -13.06 -1.31 3.42
CA SER A 189 -13.73 -0.06 3.84
C SER A 189 -12.86 1.19 3.66
N ARG A 190 -11.56 1.03 3.36
CA ARG A 190 -10.58 2.11 3.19
C ARG A 190 -10.23 2.37 1.73
N ILE A 191 -10.78 1.59 0.81
CA ILE A 191 -10.48 1.68 -0.62
C ILE A 191 -11.70 2.23 -1.33
N ASP A 192 -11.52 3.29 -2.10
CA ASP A 192 -12.45 3.66 -3.16
C ASP A 192 -12.16 2.77 -4.38
N LEU A 193 -13.08 1.88 -4.70
CA LEU A 193 -12.93 0.93 -5.81
C LEU A 193 -13.04 1.61 -7.18
N ASP A 194 -13.67 2.78 -7.24
CA ASP A 194 -13.90 3.51 -8.48
C ASP A 194 -12.70 4.41 -8.83
N ASP A 195 -11.87 4.74 -7.83
CA ASP A 195 -10.65 5.56 -7.99
C ASP A 195 -9.35 4.75 -7.81
N LEU A 196 -9.35 3.47 -8.18
CA LEU A 196 -8.14 2.65 -8.10
C LEU A 196 -7.16 3.01 -9.24
N PRO A 197 -5.85 3.15 -8.93
CA PRO A 197 -4.85 3.45 -9.93
C PRO A 197 -4.71 2.33 -10.97
N ALA A 198 -4.25 2.68 -12.18
CA ALA A 198 -4.10 1.75 -13.32
C ALA A 198 -3.27 0.49 -12.99
N THR A 199 -2.36 0.57 -12.02
CA THR A 199 -1.54 -0.56 -11.54
C THR A 199 -2.34 -1.71 -10.95
N VAL A 200 -3.60 -1.49 -10.55
CA VAL A 200 -4.48 -2.51 -9.97
C VAL A 200 -5.68 -2.87 -10.85
N ASN A 201 -5.82 -2.26 -12.03
CA ASN A 201 -6.96 -2.48 -12.93
C ASN A 201 -7.18 -3.97 -13.28
N GLY A 202 -6.13 -4.74 -13.49
CA GLY A 202 -6.22 -6.16 -13.84
C GLY A 202 -6.82 -7.07 -12.74
N VAL A 203 -6.96 -6.57 -11.50
CA VAL A 203 -7.50 -7.33 -10.37
C VAL A 203 -8.79 -6.74 -9.80
N THR A 204 -9.30 -5.65 -10.39
CA THR A 204 -10.45 -4.91 -9.84
C THR A 204 -11.70 -5.77 -9.75
N ASP A 205 -12.03 -6.54 -10.79
CA ASP A 205 -13.22 -7.40 -10.78
C ASP A 205 -13.09 -8.53 -9.78
N ALA A 206 -11.92 -9.17 -9.71
CA ALA A 206 -11.64 -10.18 -8.71
C ALA A 206 -11.75 -9.62 -7.29
N LEU A 207 -11.26 -8.40 -7.08
CA LEU A 207 -11.33 -7.68 -5.82
C LEU A 207 -12.77 -7.41 -5.38
N LYS A 208 -13.65 -6.94 -6.29
CA LYS A 208 -15.07 -6.72 -6.03
C LYS A 208 -15.74 -8.01 -5.54
N VAL A 209 -15.50 -9.12 -6.25
CA VAL A 209 -16.05 -10.43 -5.87
C VAL A 209 -15.54 -10.87 -4.50
N ILE A 210 -14.24 -10.74 -4.22
CA ILE A 210 -13.65 -11.11 -2.93
C ILE A 210 -14.27 -10.30 -1.79
N ILE A 211 -14.43 -9.00 -1.96
CA ILE A 211 -15.02 -8.11 -0.95
C ILE A 211 -16.47 -8.51 -0.64
N ASP A 212 -17.25 -8.76 -1.66
CA ASP A 212 -18.68 -9.08 -1.52
C ASP A 212 -18.87 -10.41 -0.78
N VAL A 213 -18.14 -11.44 -1.19
CA VAL A 213 -18.18 -12.74 -0.52
C VAL A 213 -17.64 -12.62 0.90
N SER A 214 -16.59 -11.87 1.14
CA SER A 214 -16.02 -11.70 2.47
C SER A 214 -17.00 -11.03 3.44
N ARG A 215 -17.78 -10.04 3.00
CA ARG A 215 -18.86 -9.45 3.80
C ARG A 215 -19.92 -10.49 4.19
N LYS A 216 -20.35 -11.33 3.24
CA LYS A 216 -21.30 -12.41 3.50
C LYS A 216 -20.72 -13.45 4.45
N MET A 217 -19.47 -13.88 4.22
CA MET A 217 -18.76 -14.85 5.08
C MET A 217 -18.54 -14.30 6.49
N GLN A 218 -18.20 -13.02 6.65
CA GLN A 218 -18.09 -12.41 7.97
C GLN A 218 -19.42 -12.48 8.73
N GLY A 219 -20.55 -12.27 8.04
CA GLY A 219 -21.88 -12.43 8.62
C GLY A 219 -22.16 -13.87 9.08
N ILE A 220 -21.75 -14.86 8.29
CA ILE A 220 -21.87 -16.29 8.63
C ILE A 220 -20.99 -16.62 9.85
N CYS A 221 -19.72 -16.17 9.86
CA CYS A 221 -18.82 -16.36 10.98
C CYS A 221 -19.35 -15.76 12.28
N ARG A 222 -19.95 -14.56 12.23
CA ARG A 222 -20.58 -13.94 13.40
C ARG A 222 -21.74 -14.78 13.97
N ARG A 223 -22.60 -15.34 13.12
CA ARG A 223 -23.69 -16.25 13.53
C ARG A 223 -23.12 -17.52 14.12
N ALA A 224 -22.16 -18.16 13.42
CA ALA A 224 -21.50 -19.36 13.89
C ALA A 224 -20.83 -19.19 15.26
N LYS A 225 -20.17 -18.05 15.50
CA LYS A 225 -19.60 -17.74 16.83
C LYS A 225 -20.65 -17.74 17.94
N LYS A 226 -21.86 -17.21 17.67
CA LYS A 226 -22.97 -17.23 18.63
C LYS A 226 -23.43 -18.67 18.90
N ASP A 227 -23.50 -19.50 17.85
CA ASP A 227 -23.95 -20.88 17.96
C ASP A 227 -22.93 -21.77 18.68
N ILE A 228 -21.64 -21.60 18.40
CA ILE A 228 -20.57 -22.28 19.16
C ILE A 228 -20.66 -21.91 20.64
N LYS A 229 -20.86 -20.61 20.97
CA LYS A 229 -20.99 -20.16 22.36
C LYS A 229 -22.22 -20.75 23.06
N ARG A 230 -23.33 -20.96 22.32
CA ARG A 230 -24.59 -21.47 22.88
C ARG A 230 -24.61 -23.00 22.99
N HIS A 231 -24.07 -23.70 22.03
CA HIS A 231 -24.25 -25.13 21.82
C HIS A 231 -22.98 -25.97 21.95
N GLY A 232 -21.83 -25.33 22.14
CA GLY A 232 -20.53 -26.02 22.32
C GLY A 232 -20.21 -26.97 21.21
N GLY A 233 -19.77 -28.19 21.53
CA GLY A 233 -19.35 -29.19 20.56
C GLY A 233 -20.44 -29.65 19.58
N ARG A 234 -21.73 -29.45 19.88
CA ARG A 234 -22.82 -29.79 18.96
C ARG A 234 -22.77 -29.02 17.64
N PHE A 235 -22.18 -27.84 17.63
CA PHE A 235 -22.00 -27.09 16.41
C PHE A 235 -21.14 -27.86 15.38
N TRP A 236 -20.07 -28.49 15.86
CA TRP A 236 -19.13 -29.19 14.98
C TRP A 236 -19.68 -30.51 14.42
N SER A 237 -20.67 -31.12 15.05
CA SER A 237 -21.39 -32.27 14.49
C SER A 237 -22.24 -31.88 13.27
N LYS A 238 -22.51 -30.59 13.06
CA LYS A 238 -23.25 -30.03 11.93
C LYS A 238 -22.33 -29.41 10.87
N LEU A 239 -21.12 -29.93 10.73
CA LEU A 239 -20.15 -29.40 9.77
C LEU A 239 -20.66 -29.41 8.33
N ASP A 240 -21.53 -30.36 7.98
CA ASP A 240 -22.15 -30.42 6.65
C ASP A 240 -23.12 -29.25 6.42
N GLU A 241 -23.91 -28.87 7.44
CA GLU A 241 -24.76 -27.67 7.37
C GLU A 241 -23.91 -26.41 7.24
N TRP A 242 -22.80 -26.32 7.99
CA TRP A 242 -21.84 -25.24 7.87
C TRP A 242 -21.24 -25.14 6.45
N ASN A 243 -20.86 -26.28 5.88
CA ASN A 243 -20.32 -26.34 4.52
C ASN A 243 -21.37 -25.92 3.48
N ALA A 244 -22.63 -26.35 3.64
CA ALA A 244 -23.74 -25.94 2.78
C ALA A 244 -24.00 -24.43 2.85
N MET A 245 -23.98 -23.82 4.04
CA MET A 245 -24.13 -22.37 4.20
C MET A 245 -23.03 -21.60 3.47
N ARG A 246 -21.78 -22.09 3.51
CA ARG A 246 -20.67 -21.43 2.81
C ARG A 246 -20.73 -21.61 1.29
N SER A 247 -21.19 -22.75 0.83
CA SER A 247 -21.36 -23.02 -0.61
C SER A 247 -22.47 -22.20 -1.26
N ALA A 248 -23.43 -21.72 -0.45
CA ALA A 248 -24.52 -20.88 -0.89
C ALA A 248 -24.16 -19.37 -0.97
N VAL A 249 -22.95 -19.00 -0.59
CA VAL A 249 -22.37 -17.65 -0.64
C VAL A 249 -21.45 -17.49 -1.81
#